data_a1eee7a4cd24ad0a93d567684343f92a
#
_entry.id   a1eee7a4cd24ad0a93d567684343f92a
#
_cell.length_a   1.000
_cell.length_b   1.000
_cell.length_c   1.000
_cell.angle_alpha   90.00
_cell.angle_beta   90.00
_cell.angle_gamma   90.00
#
_symmetry.space_group_name_H-M   'P 1'
#
loop_
_entity.id
_entity.type
_entity.pdbx_description
1 polymer ?
#
loop_
_entity_poly.entity_id
_entity_poly.type
_entity_poly.pdbx_seq_one_letter_code
_entity_poly.pdbx_strand_id
1 'polypeptide(L)'
;MVDADVRSAPTLTELMRRRAALSPGQQYFRLYDETVTYGRLWEQSGRYAAGLARAGVGPGDKICLIYPTCAEFFYTFFGALRMGVVPVPLYPTLGVETTAAIFRDSGAAAVATIGWFRTGVDESCALAPNVRMVLEPPDLDIDAPAPPLAAAQADDLAFLQYTSGSTGRPRGVMLTHANVVATIHFMAEAAGITADDRVVSWLPLYHDMGLIGCAFTPPLSCTPIWLLPPDLRNPRQWLSLITEIRATFTVSPDFGYRNCVRGVRDTTGLDLTSLKAALSGAEPVRQSTIEGFESHFGLKRVISPCYGLAEATLAVAIWPRGVPLRLDRSGRFLSVGQPCRGVSVKILAPIDEGTAERAAGVEGEICVKSPGVMKGYYNNPEATAKVLMPGGWLRTGDLGLLDAEGYLYVTGRLKDLIILGGQNVIPADIEEVVDRVSGVRYSAAVGIDSERTGTQRLHVVAEVRSEDAGAEDFHDLIREITGRVHRTSGHRPARVILVRSSTIPKTSSGKIQHSRLVQMIQDESIAERVVYGNDD
;
A
#
# COMPACT_ATOMS: atom_id res chain seq x y z
N MET A 1 -21.57 -18.61 -16.63
CA MET A 1 -22.02 -17.78 -17.77
C MET A 1 -22.39 -16.36 -17.36
N VAL A 2 -23.01 -16.15 -16.20
CA VAL A 2 -23.54 -14.83 -15.75
C VAL A 2 -22.47 -13.73 -15.62
N ASP A 3 -21.25 -14.06 -15.22
CA ASP A 3 -20.18 -13.07 -15.06
C ASP A 3 -19.29 -12.88 -16.29
N ALA A 4 -19.49 -13.65 -17.38
CA ALA A 4 -18.65 -13.56 -18.57
C ALA A 4 -18.70 -12.16 -19.23
N ASP A 5 -19.88 -11.53 -19.24
CA ASP A 5 -20.07 -10.19 -19.77
C ASP A 5 -19.32 -9.14 -18.94
N VAL A 6 -19.40 -9.22 -17.60
CA VAL A 6 -18.66 -8.33 -16.70
C VAL A 6 -17.16 -8.51 -16.89
N ARG A 7 -16.69 -9.75 -16.97
CA ARG A 7 -15.28 -10.09 -17.14
C ARG A 7 -14.68 -9.66 -18.48
N SER A 8 -15.52 -9.50 -19.52
CA SER A 8 -15.06 -9.03 -20.84
C SER A 8 -15.04 -7.50 -20.98
N ALA A 9 -15.35 -6.77 -19.92
CA ALA A 9 -15.38 -5.31 -19.96
C ALA A 9 -13.98 -4.72 -20.24
N PRO A 10 -13.82 -3.83 -21.23
CA PRO A 10 -12.52 -3.28 -21.59
C PRO A 10 -12.04 -2.17 -20.63
N THR A 11 -12.96 -1.58 -19.86
CA THR A 11 -12.66 -0.48 -18.93
C THR A 11 -13.29 -0.73 -17.56
N LEU A 12 -12.70 -0.13 -16.51
CA LEU A 12 -13.27 -0.20 -15.17
C LEU A 12 -14.68 0.39 -15.10
N THR A 13 -14.93 1.46 -15.86
CA THR A 13 -16.26 2.08 -15.95
C THR A 13 -17.28 1.11 -16.53
N GLU A 14 -16.94 0.47 -17.63
CA GLU A 14 -17.82 -0.49 -18.30
C GLU A 14 -18.05 -1.74 -17.44
N LEU A 15 -17.03 -2.20 -16.72
CA LEU A 15 -17.14 -3.31 -15.76
C LEU A 15 -18.21 -2.99 -14.70
N MET A 16 -18.14 -1.82 -14.07
CA MET A 16 -19.10 -1.42 -13.04
C MET A 16 -20.49 -1.18 -13.61
N ARG A 17 -20.60 -0.62 -14.82
CA ARG A 17 -21.88 -0.47 -15.52
C ARG A 17 -22.57 -1.80 -15.75
N ARG A 18 -21.82 -2.78 -16.29
CA ARG A 18 -22.34 -4.13 -16.55
C ARG A 18 -22.70 -4.85 -15.25
N ARG A 19 -21.87 -4.73 -14.21
CA ARG A 19 -22.17 -5.29 -12.89
C ARG A 19 -23.44 -4.68 -12.29
N ALA A 20 -23.60 -3.38 -12.37
CA ALA A 20 -24.81 -2.69 -11.89
C ALA A 20 -26.08 -3.11 -12.68
N ALA A 21 -25.96 -3.32 -13.98
CA ALA A 21 -27.08 -3.80 -14.81
C ALA A 21 -27.43 -5.26 -14.50
N LEU A 22 -26.43 -6.11 -14.28
CA LEU A 22 -26.60 -7.55 -14.04
C LEU A 22 -27.08 -7.87 -12.62
N SER A 23 -26.64 -7.13 -11.63
CA SER A 23 -26.83 -7.43 -10.21
C SER A 23 -27.17 -6.16 -9.39
N PRO A 24 -28.19 -5.36 -9.78
CA PRO A 24 -28.46 -4.05 -9.21
C PRO A 24 -28.76 -4.09 -7.71
N GLY A 25 -29.43 -5.11 -7.22
CA GLY A 25 -29.82 -5.29 -5.82
C GLY A 25 -28.73 -5.93 -4.95
N GLN A 26 -27.65 -6.45 -5.54
CA GLN A 26 -26.60 -7.09 -4.76
C GLN A 26 -25.71 -6.03 -4.06
N GLN A 27 -25.28 -6.37 -2.85
CA GLN A 27 -24.36 -5.53 -2.09
C GLN A 27 -23.02 -5.40 -2.83
N TYR A 28 -22.60 -4.16 -3.07
CA TYR A 28 -21.24 -3.87 -3.44
C TYR A 28 -20.39 -3.77 -2.17
N PHE A 29 -20.69 -2.78 -1.32
CA PHE A 29 -20.05 -2.69 -0.01
C PHE A 29 -21.04 -2.32 1.09
N ARG A 30 -20.63 -2.60 2.34
CA ARG A 30 -21.25 -2.09 3.55
C ARG A 30 -20.19 -1.35 4.36
N LEU A 31 -20.53 -0.16 4.84
CA LEU A 31 -19.74 0.65 5.75
C LEU A 31 -20.62 1.03 6.93
N TYR A 32 -20.28 0.56 8.14
CA TYR A 32 -21.16 0.64 9.31
C TYR A 32 -22.55 0.06 9.00
N ASP A 33 -23.59 0.88 9.14
CA ASP A 33 -24.99 0.50 8.86
C ASP A 33 -25.43 0.82 7.42
N GLU A 34 -24.60 1.53 6.66
CA GLU A 34 -24.91 1.87 5.28
C GLU A 34 -24.51 0.73 4.32
N THR A 35 -25.49 0.23 3.58
CA THR A 35 -25.28 -0.73 2.49
C THR A 35 -25.43 -0.03 1.15
N VAL A 36 -24.42 -0.10 0.32
CA VAL A 36 -24.43 0.39 -1.05
C VAL A 36 -24.49 -0.81 -2.00
N THR A 37 -25.56 -0.88 -2.78
CA THR A 37 -25.71 -1.88 -3.84
C THR A 37 -25.06 -1.41 -5.14
N TYR A 38 -24.81 -2.32 -6.09
CA TYR A 38 -24.29 -1.93 -7.39
C TYR A 38 -25.21 -0.97 -8.15
N GLY A 39 -26.53 -1.16 -8.05
CA GLY A 39 -27.51 -0.25 -8.63
C GLY A 39 -27.44 1.15 -8.03
N ARG A 40 -27.40 1.25 -6.67
CA ARG A 40 -27.25 2.53 -5.98
C ARG A 40 -25.93 3.23 -6.31
N LEU A 41 -24.82 2.49 -6.35
CA LEU A 41 -23.54 3.05 -6.79
C LEU A 41 -23.66 3.68 -8.18
N TRP A 42 -24.25 2.94 -9.12
CA TRP A 42 -24.34 3.42 -10.50
C TRP A 42 -25.27 4.63 -10.63
N GLU A 43 -26.39 4.65 -9.93
CA GLU A 43 -27.30 5.79 -9.85
C GLU A 43 -26.62 7.02 -9.27
N GLN A 44 -26.03 6.90 -8.06
CA GLN A 44 -25.37 8.00 -7.37
C GLN A 44 -24.17 8.52 -8.16
N SER A 45 -23.37 7.65 -8.76
CA SER A 45 -22.28 8.10 -9.64
C SER A 45 -22.77 8.92 -10.84
N GLY A 46 -24.01 8.69 -11.29
CA GLY A 46 -24.64 9.51 -12.32
C GLY A 46 -24.99 10.92 -11.85
N ARG A 47 -25.53 11.04 -10.63
CA ARG A 47 -25.85 12.33 -9.99
C ARG A 47 -24.56 13.14 -9.77
N TYR A 48 -23.50 12.47 -9.27
CA TYR A 48 -22.19 13.08 -9.08
C TYR A 48 -21.52 13.50 -10.40
N ALA A 49 -21.69 12.72 -11.46
CA ALA A 49 -21.25 13.12 -12.81
C ALA A 49 -21.97 14.40 -13.27
N ALA A 50 -23.29 14.50 -13.02
CA ALA A 50 -24.04 15.70 -13.34
C ALA A 50 -23.58 16.93 -12.53
N GLY A 51 -23.25 16.73 -11.25
CA GLY A 51 -22.65 17.77 -10.39
C GLY A 51 -21.29 18.25 -10.93
N LEU A 52 -20.42 17.32 -11.29
CA LEU A 52 -19.12 17.64 -11.90
C LEU A 52 -19.29 18.42 -13.21
N ALA A 53 -20.19 17.99 -14.08
CA ALA A 53 -20.49 18.69 -15.33
C ALA A 53 -21.02 20.11 -15.07
N ARG A 54 -21.95 20.29 -14.12
CA ARG A 54 -22.45 21.60 -13.70
C ARG A 54 -21.36 22.52 -13.19
N ALA A 55 -20.39 21.94 -12.45
CA ALA A 55 -19.22 22.66 -11.95
C ALA A 55 -18.18 22.98 -13.05
N GLY A 56 -18.39 22.54 -14.28
CA GLY A 56 -17.47 22.78 -15.40
C GLY A 56 -16.22 21.88 -15.39
N VAL A 57 -16.30 20.72 -14.73
CA VAL A 57 -15.29 19.66 -14.82
C VAL A 57 -15.65 18.75 -15.99
N GLY A 58 -14.71 18.51 -16.90
CA GLY A 58 -14.97 17.80 -18.15
C GLY A 58 -13.91 16.75 -18.50
N PRO A 59 -14.09 16.04 -19.62
CA PRO A 59 -13.18 14.99 -20.06
C PRO A 59 -11.72 15.44 -20.11
N GLY A 60 -10.81 14.63 -19.57
CA GLY A 60 -9.37 14.92 -19.48
C GLY A 60 -8.95 15.78 -18.30
N ASP A 61 -9.86 16.48 -17.61
CA ASP A 61 -9.58 17.11 -16.32
C ASP A 61 -9.19 16.06 -15.27
N LYS A 62 -8.43 16.49 -14.25
CA LYS A 62 -8.12 15.68 -13.08
C LYS A 62 -8.85 16.25 -11.88
N ILE A 63 -9.36 15.36 -11.04
CA ILE A 63 -10.01 15.70 -9.77
C ILE A 63 -9.34 14.98 -8.61
N CYS A 64 -8.77 15.73 -7.68
CA CYS A 64 -8.23 15.15 -6.45
C CYS A 64 -9.36 14.77 -5.51
N LEU A 65 -9.28 13.56 -4.94
CA LEU A 65 -10.26 13.01 -4.00
C LEU A 65 -9.64 12.95 -2.61
N ILE A 66 -10.12 13.79 -1.69
CA ILE A 66 -9.67 13.87 -0.30
C ILE A 66 -10.85 13.51 0.60
N TYR A 67 -11.05 12.21 0.78
CA TYR A 67 -12.16 11.64 1.54
C TYR A 67 -11.66 10.64 2.59
N PRO A 68 -12.38 10.46 3.69
CA PRO A 68 -12.25 9.25 4.49
C PRO A 68 -12.80 8.05 3.70
N THR A 69 -12.78 6.87 4.29
CA THR A 69 -13.55 5.75 3.73
C THR A 69 -15.05 6.07 3.89
N CYS A 70 -15.72 6.39 2.79
CA CYS A 70 -17.14 6.77 2.73
C CYS A 70 -17.75 6.44 1.36
N ALA A 71 -19.07 6.49 1.24
CA ALA A 71 -19.77 6.20 0.00
C ALA A 71 -19.51 7.27 -1.08
N GLU A 72 -19.38 8.53 -0.67
CA GLU A 72 -19.14 9.69 -1.54
C GLU A 72 -17.82 9.58 -2.30
N PHE A 73 -16.81 8.92 -1.70
CA PHE A 73 -15.57 8.60 -2.41
C PHE A 73 -15.86 7.79 -3.69
N PHE A 74 -16.66 6.74 -3.56
CA PHE A 74 -17.01 5.87 -4.69
C PHE A 74 -17.91 6.58 -5.70
N TYR A 75 -18.87 7.37 -5.22
CA TYR A 75 -19.77 8.14 -6.08
C TYR A 75 -18.98 9.15 -6.91
N THR A 76 -18.04 9.88 -6.28
CA THR A 76 -17.18 10.83 -6.96
C THR A 76 -16.23 10.12 -7.93
N PHE A 77 -15.58 9.04 -7.49
CA PHE A 77 -14.62 8.29 -8.30
C PHE A 77 -15.28 7.76 -9.59
N PHE A 78 -16.39 7.05 -9.47
CA PHE A 78 -17.11 6.52 -10.63
C PHE A 78 -17.85 7.60 -11.41
N GLY A 79 -18.31 8.66 -10.77
CA GLY A 79 -18.87 9.85 -11.43
C GLY A 79 -17.85 10.51 -12.35
N ALA A 80 -16.62 10.68 -11.89
CA ALA A 80 -15.51 11.19 -12.68
C ALA A 80 -15.20 10.27 -13.87
N LEU A 81 -15.05 8.96 -13.63
CA LEU A 81 -14.76 8.00 -14.71
C LEU A 81 -15.85 7.97 -15.79
N ARG A 82 -17.13 8.15 -15.42
CA ARG A 82 -18.24 8.21 -16.38
C ARG A 82 -18.10 9.35 -17.37
N MET A 83 -17.42 10.41 -16.96
CA MET A 83 -17.22 11.62 -17.76
C MET A 83 -15.86 11.65 -18.49
N GLY A 84 -15.00 10.65 -18.30
CA GLY A 84 -13.61 10.70 -18.79
C GLY A 84 -12.74 11.69 -18.01
N VAL A 85 -13.13 12.02 -16.79
CA VAL A 85 -12.34 12.79 -15.82
C VAL A 85 -11.46 11.81 -15.06
N VAL A 86 -10.21 12.18 -14.78
CA VAL A 86 -9.21 11.32 -14.14
C VAL A 86 -9.20 11.56 -12.62
N PRO A 87 -9.67 10.62 -11.78
CA PRO A 87 -9.58 10.71 -10.33
C PRO A 87 -8.13 10.63 -9.85
N VAL A 88 -7.83 11.33 -8.75
CA VAL A 88 -6.54 11.32 -8.07
C VAL A 88 -6.81 11.12 -6.57
N PRO A 89 -6.92 9.86 -6.09
CA PRO A 89 -7.14 9.58 -4.68
C PRO A 89 -5.94 10.01 -3.82
N LEU A 90 -6.19 10.78 -2.76
CA LEU A 90 -5.14 11.30 -1.88
C LEU A 90 -5.43 11.00 -0.41
N TYR A 91 -4.35 10.84 0.35
CA TYR A 91 -4.42 10.69 1.79
C TYR A 91 -4.93 11.99 2.45
N PRO A 92 -6.02 11.94 3.24
CA PRO A 92 -6.68 13.14 3.75
C PRO A 92 -5.85 14.00 4.71
N THR A 93 -4.85 13.40 5.35
CA THR A 93 -3.98 14.08 6.32
C THR A 93 -2.55 14.25 5.84
N LEU A 94 -2.35 14.35 4.52
CA LEU A 94 -1.08 14.85 3.96
C LEU A 94 -0.88 16.32 4.41
N GLY A 95 0.38 16.69 4.68
CA GLY A 95 0.69 18.08 4.97
C GLY A 95 0.31 19.01 3.80
N VAL A 96 -0.07 20.24 4.12
CA VAL A 96 -0.56 21.26 3.16
C VAL A 96 0.37 21.42 1.96
N GLU A 97 1.68 21.56 2.19
CA GLU A 97 2.67 21.74 1.12
C GLU A 97 2.76 20.52 0.19
N THR A 98 2.72 19.31 0.76
CA THR A 98 2.76 18.05 -0.02
C THR A 98 1.49 17.92 -0.86
N THR A 99 0.34 18.22 -0.28
CA THR A 99 -0.96 18.20 -0.96
C THR A 99 -0.97 19.21 -2.11
N ALA A 100 -0.53 20.43 -1.87
CA ALA A 100 -0.41 21.48 -2.89
C ALA A 100 0.58 21.09 -4.01
N ALA A 101 1.68 20.44 -3.65
CA ALA A 101 2.63 19.93 -4.67
C ALA A 101 1.97 18.89 -5.58
N ILE A 102 1.15 17.98 -5.03
CA ILE A 102 0.39 17.02 -5.83
C ILE A 102 -0.67 17.70 -6.69
N PHE A 103 -1.37 18.70 -6.18
CA PHE A 103 -2.34 19.47 -6.97
C PHE A 103 -1.68 20.11 -8.20
N ARG A 104 -0.50 20.72 -8.02
CA ARG A 104 0.26 21.31 -9.13
C ARG A 104 0.78 20.26 -10.12
N ASP A 105 1.38 19.19 -9.60
CA ASP A 105 1.97 18.12 -10.43
C ASP A 105 0.90 17.40 -11.25
N SER A 106 -0.23 17.04 -10.65
CA SER A 106 -1.35 16.39 -11.34
C SER A 106 -2.07 17.33 -12.31
N GLY A 107 -1.93 18.64 -12.15
CA GLY A 107 -2.72 19.62 -12.87
C GLY A 107 -4.21 19.51 -12.54
N ALA A 108 -4.55 19.16 -11.30
CA ALA A 108 -5.93 18.99 -10.88
C ALA A 108 -6.74 20.28 -11.11
N ALA A 109 -7.86 20.14 -11.81
CA ALA A 109 -8.78 21.25 -12.05
C ALA A 109 -9.73 21.48 -10.86
N ALA A 110 -10.03 20.41 -10.12
CA ALA A 110 -10.92 20.42 -8.98
C ALA A 110 -10.41 19.51 -7.85
N VAL A 111 -10.89 19.77 -6.65
CA VAL A 111 -10.75 18.90 -5.49
C VAL A 111 -12.14 18.55 -4.98
N ALA A 112 -12.39 17.26 -4.72
CA ALA A 112 -13.60 16.82 -4.03
C ALA A 112 -13.24 16.36 -2.63
N THR A 113 -14.00 16.82 -1.62
CA THR A 113 -13.74 16.61 -0.20
C THR A 113 -15.02 16.65 0.63
N ILE A 114 -14.88 16.52 1.96
CA ILE A 114 -15.94 16.75 2.94
C ILE A 114 -15.49 17.79 3.98
N GLY A 115 -16.43 18.39 4.69
CA GLY A 115 -16.19 19.49 5.61
C GLY A 115 -15.05 19.28 6.61
N TRP A 116 -14.82 18.05 7.07
CA TRP A 116 -13.71 17.75 8.01
C TRP A 116 -12.31 18.07 7.47
N PHE A 117 -12.11 17.97 6.16
CA PHE A 117 -10.82 18.23 5.53
C PHE A 117 -10.78 19.56 4.79
N ARG A 118 -11.89 20.30 4.76
CA ARG A 118 -12.05 21.53 3.98
C ARG A 118 -10.97 22.57 4.26
N THR A 119 -10.67 22.85 5.52
CA THR A 119 -9.66 23.85 5.91
C THR A 119 -8.29 23.52 5.31
N GLY A 120 -7.79 22.29 5.50
CA GLY A 120 -6.49 21.88 4.95
C GLY A 120 -6.47 21.83 3.42
N VAL A 121 -7.63 21.53 2.81
CA VAL A 121 -7.78 21.59 1.34
C VAL A 121 -7.71 23.03 0.86
N ASP A 122 -8.41 23.98 1.48
CA ASP A 122 -8.40 25.39 1.11
C ASP A 122 -6.99 26.00 1.26
N GLU A 123 -6.27 25.68 2.35
CA GLU A 123 -4.87 26.07 2.55
C GLU A 123 -3.97 25.51 1.43
N SER A 124 -4.18 24.26 1.04
CA SER A 124 -3.42 23.63 -0.05
C SER A 124 -3.75 24.26 -1.41
N CYS A 125 -5.01 24.60 -1.65
CA CYS A 125 -5.45 25.28 -2.87
C CYS A 125 -4.85 26.68 -3.00
N ALA A 126 -4.68 27.41 -1.89
CA ALA A 126 -4.02 28.71 -1.88
C ALA A 126 -2.58 28.64 -2.44
N LEU A 127 -1.92 27.49 -2.30
CA LEU A 127 -0.58 27.21 -2.84
C LEU A 127 -0.61 26.56 -4.23
N ALA A 128 -1.78 26.24 -4.80
CA ALA A 128 -1.95 25.53 -6.06
C ALA A 128 -2.99 26.22 -6.96
N PRO A 129 -2.62 27.30 -7.67
CA PRO A 129 -3.55 28.14 -8.42
C PRO A 129 -4.21 27.45 -9.63
N ASN A 130 -3.77 26.27 -10.01
CA ASN A 130 -4.41 25.44 -11.04
C ASN A 130 -5.74 24.83 -10.58
N VAL A 131 -5.96 24.68 -9.26
CA VAL A 131 -7.23 24.21 -8.71
C VAL A 131 -8.25 25.34 -8.81
N ARG A 132 -9.29 25.14 -9.62
CA ARG A 132 -10.31 26.14 -9.88
C ARG A 132 -11.43 26.13 -8.85
N MET A 133 -11.67 24.99 -8.21
CA MET A 133 -12.80 24.79 -7.31
C MET A 133 -12.59 23.64 -6.32
N VAL A 134 -13.25 23.77 -5.17
CA VAL A 134 -13.37 22.70 -4.17
C VAL A 134 -14.85 22.35 -4.06
N LEU A 135 -15.15 21.06 -4.26
CA LEU A 135 -16.52 20.52 -4.32
C LEU A 135 -16.78 19.61 -3.11
N GLU A 136 -17.95 19.74 -2.53
CA GLU A 136 -18.43 18.87 -1.47
C GLU A 136 -19.67 18.08 -1.94
N PRO A 137 -20.11 17.03 -1.22
CA PRO A 137 -21.25 16.21 -1.64
C PRO A 137 -22.50 17.01 -2.04
N PRO A 138 -22.90 18.12 -1.38
CA PRO A 138 -24.05 18.91 -1.82
C PRO A 138 -23.87 19.58 -3.20
N ASP A 139 -22.64 19.83 -3.62
CA ASP A 139 -22.35 20.38 -4.94
C ASP A 139 -22.42 19.30 -6.04
N LEU A 140 -22.19 18.05 -5.65
CA LEU A 140 -22.05 16.90 -6.53
C LEU A 140 -23.34 16.07 -6.63
N ASP A 141 -24.03 15.84 -5.50
CA ASP A 141 -25.28 15.06 -5.46
C ASP A 141 -26.46 15.89 -5.91
N ILE A 142 -26.58 16.08 -7.21
CA ILE A 142 -27.66 16.89 -7.78
C ILE A 142 -28.72 16.02 -8.44
N ASP A 143 -29.97 16.46 -8.35
CA ASP A 143 -31.09 15.82 -9.03
C ASP A 143 -31.19 16.31 -10.50
N ALA A 144 -30.28 15.79 -11.32
CA ALA A 144 -30.22 16.09 -12.74
C ALA A 144 -29.85 14.82 -13.54
N PRO A 145 -30.24 14.74 -14.82
CA PRO A 145 -29.85 13.63 -15.67
C PRO A 145 -28.32 13.49 -15.75
N ALA A 146 -27.85 12.25 -15.63
CA ALA A 146 -26.42 11.98 -15.81
C ALA A 146 -25.99 12.37 -17.24
N PRO A 147 -24.81 12.98 -17.38
CA PRO A 147 -24.24 13.21 -18.72
C PRO A 147 -24.08 11.90 -19.50
N PRO A 148 -24.01 11.96 -20.83
CA PRO A 148 -23.67 10.79 -21.65
C PRO A 148 -22.36 10.16 -21.15
N LEU A 149 -22.33 8.83 -21.13
CA LEU A 149 -21.12 8.10 -20.73
C LEU A 149 -19.98 8.41 -21.71
N ALA A 150 -18.82 8.78 -21.19
CA ALA A 150 -17.64 8.99 -22.02
C ALA A 150 -17.23 7.68 -22.70
N ALA A 151 -16.84 7.76 -23.97
CA ALA A 151 -16.37 6.62 -24.74
C ALA A 151 -14.91 6.30 -24.39
N ALA A 152 -14.66 5.98 -23.10
CA ALA A 152 -13.32 5.66 -22.61
C ALA A 152 -12.78 4.40 -23.29
N GLN A 153 -11.51 4.45 -23.71
CA GLN A 153 -10.78 3.34 -24.30
C GLN A 153 -9.94 2.64 -23.23
N ALA A 154 -9.52 1.41 -23.50
CA ALA A 154 -8.70 0.62 -22.58
C ALA A 154 -7.37 1.32 -22.21
N ASP A 155 -6.76 2.05 -23.14
CA ASP A 155 -5.48 2.75 -22.95
C ASP A 155 -5.61 4.17 -22.38
N ASP A 156 -6.85 4.64 -22.14
CA ASP A 156 -7.09 5.89 -21.44
C ASP A 156 -6.75 5.77 -19.97
N LEU A 157 -6.34 6.89 -19.36
CA LEU A 157 -6.07 6.93 -17.93
C LEU A 157 -7.36 6.65 -17.13
N ALA A 158 -7.30 5.62 -16.29
CA ALA A 158 -8.34 5.37 -15.31
C ALA A 158 -8.18 6.30 -14.11
N PHE A 159 -6.96 6.41 -13.57
CA PHE A 159 -6.65 7.30 -12.45
C PHE A 159 -5.14 7.50 -12.27
N LEU A 160 -4.76 8.46 -11.43
CA LEU A 160 -3.38 8.65 -10.97
C LEU A 160 -3.25 8.15 -9.53
N GLN A 161 -2.34 7.20 -9.31
CA GLN A 161 -1.99 6.73 -7.97
C GLN A 161 -0.71 7.42 -7.51
N TYR A 162 -0.83 8.36 -6.55
CA TYR A 162 0.36 8.99 -6.00
C TYR A 162 1.06 8.11 -4.98
N THR A 163 2.37 7.98 -5.13
CA THR A 163 3.25 7.27 -4.21
C THR A 163 4.20 8.25 -3.54
N SER A 164 4.69 7.93 -2.34
CA SER A 164 5.56 8.81 -1.55
C SER A 164 6.94 9.06 -2.17
N GLY A 165 7.24 8.45 -3.31
CA GLY A 165 8.51 8.60 -4.02
C GLY A 165 9.77 8.38 -3.14
N SER A 166 10.82 7.83 -3.72
CA SER A 166 12.10 7.59 -3.00
C SER A 166 12.88 8.88 -2.68
N THR A 167 12.56 9.96 -3.37
CA THR A 167 13.24 11.28 -3.24
C THR A 167 12.46 12.26 -2.37
N GLY A 168 11.44 11.80 -1.65
CA GLY A 168 10.57 12.66 -0.83
C GLY A 168 9.50 13.43 -1.63
N ARG A 169 9.60 13.51 -2.96
CA ARG A 169 8.56 14.11 -3.80
C ARG A 169 7.59 13.04 -4.28
N PRO A 170 6.27 13.24 -4.07
CA PRO A 170 5.26 12.31 -4.57
C PRO A 170 5.34 12.17 -6.09
N ARG A 171 5.05 10.97 -6.61
CA ARG A 171 5.00 10.68 -8.04
C ARG A 171 3.64 10.11 -8.41
N GLY A 172 3.02 10.67 -9.43
CA GLY A 172 1.74 10.19 -9.97
C GLY A 172 1.95 9.01 -10.92
N VAL A 173 1.66 7.80 -10.48
CA VAL A 173 1.68 6.60 -11.32
C VAL A 173 0.47 6.63 -12.23
N MET A 174 0.69 6.60 -13.56
CA MET A 174 -0.36 6.60 -14.57
C MET A 174 -0.91 5.19 -14.79
N LEU A 175 -2.13 4.96 -14.34
CA LEU A 175 -2.83 3.69 -14.51
C LEU A 175 -3.94 3.82 -15.55
N THR A 176 -3.85 3.01 -16.60
CA THR A 176 -4.89 2.93 -17.64
C THR A 176 -6.00 1.97 -17.22
N HIS A 177 -7.15 2.05 -17.88
CA HIS A 177 -8.22 1.08 -17.68
C HIS A 177 -7.72 -0.35 -17.96
N ALA A 178 -6.92 -0.55 -19.00
CA ALA A 178 -6.32 -1.86 -19.32
C ALA A 178 -5.43 -2.38 -18.18
N ASN A 179 -4.58 -1.53 -17.59
CA ASN A 179 -3.73 -1.93 -16.47
C ASN A 179 -4.58 -2.43 -15.29
N VAL A 180 -5.61 -1.67 -14.92
CA VAL A 180 -6.48 -2.00 -13.78
C VAL A 180 -7.28 -3.27 -14.05
N VAL A 181 -7.95 -3.34 -15.22
CA VAL A 181 -8.78 -4.50 -15.57
C VAL A 181 -7.95 -5.77 -15.63
N ALA A 182 -6.78 -5.75 -16.27
CA ALA A 182 -5.90 -6.92 -16.31
C ALA A 182 -5.47 -7.34 -14.90
N THR A 183 -5.08 -6.39 -14.05
CA THR A 183 -4.61 -6.67 -12.68
C THR A 183 -5.70 -7.29 -11.82
N ILE A 184 -6.91 -6.76 -11.81
CA ILE A 184 -7.99 -7.33 -11.01
C ILE A 184 -8.37 -8.74 -11.47
N HIS A 185 -8.20 -9.05 -12.76
CA HIS A 185 -8.44 -10.40 -13.29
C HIS A 185 -7.45 -11.43 -12.77
N PHE A 186 -6.15 -11.20 -12.94
CA PHE A 186 -5.17 -12.18 -12.48
C PHE A 186 -5.09 -12.25 -10.94
N MET A 187 -5.40 -11.17 -10.24
CA MET A 187 -5.52 -11.16 -8.78
C MET A 187 -6.70 -12.01 -8.30
N ALA A 188 -7.88 -11.83 -8.89
CA ALA A 188 -9.05 -12.63 -8.56
C ALA A 188 -8.81 -14.13 -8.79
N GLU A 189 -8.10 -14.47 -9.87
CA GLU A 189 -7.68 -15.85 -10.17
C GLU A 189 -6.68 -16.37 -9.13
N ALA A 190 -5.59 -15.64 -8.87
CA ALA A 190 -4.53 -16.05 -7.94
C ALA A 190 -5.03 -16.18 -6.50
N ALA A 191 -5.86 -15.23 -6.05
CA ALA A 191 -6.49 -15.27 -4.74
C ALA A 191 -7.68 -16.24 -4.67
N GLY A 192 -8.19 -16.72 -5.81
CA GLY A 192 -9.33 -17.63 -5.93
C GLY A 192 -10.61 -17.04 -5.33
N ILE A 193 -10.88 -15.75 -5.57
CA ILE A 193 -12.09 -15.07 -5.09
C ILE A 193 -13.31 -15.49 -5.93
N THR A 194 -14.40 -15.82 -5.24
CA THR A 194 -15.67 -16.27 -5.81
C THR A 194 -16.84 -15.49 -5.24
N ALA A 195 -18.04 -15.67 -5.80
CA ALA A 195 -19.28 -15.07 -5.29
C ALA A 195 -19.66 -15.52 -3.87
N ASP A 196 -19.16 -16.68 -3.42
CA ASP A 196 -19.40 -17.22 -2.08
C ASP A 196 -18.50 -16.61 -1.02
N ASP A 197 -17.53 -15.79 -1.43
CA ASP A 197 -16.59 -15.14 -0.51
C ASP A 197 -17.20 -13.85 0.07
N ARG A 198 -16.67 -13.42 1.20
CA ARG A 198 -17.00 -12.19 1.92
C ARG A 198 -15.70 -11.49 2.30
N VAL A 199 -15.53 -10.28 1.80
CA VAL A 199 -14.30 -9.50 2.01
C VAL A 199 -14.51 -8.51 3.13
N VAL A 200 -13.60 -8.48 4.11
CA VAL A 200 -13.49 -7.40 5.09
C VAL A 200 -12.19 -6.64 4.85
N SER A 201 -12.29 -5.31 4.75
CA SER A 201 -11.11 -4.44 4.59
C SER A 201 -11.21 -3.20 5.47
N TRP A 202 -10.12 -2.89 6.17
CA TRP A 202 -9.88 -1.62 6.84
C TRP A 202 -8.87 -0.75 6.08
N LEU A 203 -8.41 -1.23 4.92
CA LEU A 203 -7.39 -0.54 4.14
C LEU A 203 -7.94 0.75 3.54
N PRO A 204 -7.13 1.81 3.51
CA PRO A 204 -7.54 3.08 2.95
C PRO A 204 -7.74 3.02 1.44
N LEU A 205 -8.76 3.72 0.95
CA LEU A 205 -9.13 3.78 -0.48
C LEU A 205 -8.19 4.65 -1.33
N TYR A 206 -7.31 5.42 -0.72
CA TYR A 206 -6.26 6.18 -1.42
C TYR A 206 -4.98 5.34 -1.64
N HIS A 207 -4.94 4.09 -1.16
CA HIS A 207 -3.85 3.15 -1.34
C HIS A 207 -4.25 2.05 -2.30
N ASP A 208 -3.35 1.64 -3.19
CA ASP A 208 -3.57 0.63 -4.22
C ASP A 208 -4.16 -0.68 -3.67
N MET A 209 -3.65 -1.20 -2.56
CA MET A 209 -4.11 -2.44 -1.95
C MET A 209 -5.57 -2.34 -1.47
N GLY A 210 -5.98 -1.20 -0.91
CA GLY A 210 -7.38 -0.95 -0.50
C GLY A 210 -8.29 -0.69 -1.69
N LEU A 211 -7.85 0.15 -2.63
CA LEU A 211 -8.66 0.56 -3.78
C LEU A 211 -8.77 -0.56 -4.82
N ILE A 212 -7.64 -1.05 -5.31
CA ILE A 212 -7.64 -2.03 -6.40
C ILE A 212 -7.90 -3.43 -5.86
N GLY A 213 -7.18 -3.80 -4.79
CA GLY A 213 -7.29 -5.14 -4.19
C GLY A 213 -8.66 -5.40 -3.57
N CYS A 214 -9.10 -4.51 -2.69
CA CYS A 214 -10.30 -4.73 -1.89
C CYS A 214 -11.58 -4.14 -2.49
N ALA A 215 -11.50 -3.05 -3.29
CA ALA A 215 -12.70 -2.44 -3.83
C ALA A 215 -12.95 -2.81 -5.31
N PHE A 216 -11.93 -2.85 -6.18
CA PHE A 216 -12.16 -3.10 -7.61
C PHE A 216 -12.10 -4.58 -8.01
N THR A 217 -11.42 -5.43 -7.25
CA THR A 217 -11.32 -6.87 -7.56
C THR A 217 -12.62 -7.65 -7.28
N PRO A 218 -13.29 -7.50 -6.11
CA PRO A 218 -14.49 -8.26 -5.78
C PRO A 218 -15.67 -8.12 -6.75
N PRO A 219 -15.93 -6.97 -7.40
CA PRO A 219 -16.98 -6.83 -8.41
C PRO A 219 -16.90 -7.80 -9.58
N LEU A 220 -15.72 -8.34 -9.92
CA LEU A 220 -15.60 -9.37 -10.96
C LEU A 220 -16.41 -10.63 -10.68
N SER A 221 -16.61 -10.98 -9.42
CA SER A 221 -17.30 -12.17 -8.96
C SER A 221 -18.57 -11.84 -8.16
N CYS A 222 -18.99 -10.57 -8.14
CA CYS A 222 -20.11 -10.10 -7.31
C CYS A 222 -19.94 -10.39 -5.81
N THR A 223 -18.69 -10.38 -5.33
CA THR A 223 -18.34 -10.64 -3.94
C THR A 223 -18.65 -9.42 -3.08
N PRO A 224 -19.44 -9.54 -2.00
CA PRO A 224 -19.75 -8.41 -1.13
C PRO A 224 -18.55 -8.02 -0.25
N ILE A 225 -18.44 -6.72 0.02
CA ILE A 225 -17.35 -6.12 0.78
C ILE A 225 -17.91 -5.46 2.04
N TRP A 226 -17.19 -5.60 3.16
CA TRP A 226 -17.40 -4.82 4.37
C TRP A 226 -16.18 -3.95 4.61
N LEU A 227 -16.41 -2.65 4.65
CA LEU A 227 -15.37 -1.65 4.85
C LEU A 227 -15.35 -1.17 6.30
N LEU A 228 -14.16 -0.92 6.81
CA LEU A 228 -13.90 -0.24 8.07
C LEU A 228 -13.03 1.00 7.79
N PRO A 229 -13.08 2.02 8.66
CA PRO A 229 -12.11 3.10 8.63
C PRO A 229 -10.68 2.58 8.78
N PRO A 230 -9.68 3.26 8.19
CA PRO A 230 -8.29 2.87 8.29
C PRO A 230 -7.69 3.20 9.67
N ASP A 231 -8.25 2.61 10.73
CA ASP A 231 -7.84 2.82 12.11
C ASP A 231 -7.65 1.48 12.83
N LEU A 232 -6.39 1.13 13.11
CA LEU A 232 -6.03 -0.07 13.87
C LEU A 232 -5.64 0.22 15.33
N ARG A 233 -6.07 1.33 15.92
CA ARG A 233 -5.95 1.57 17.37
C ARG A 233 -6.77 0.55 18.16
N ASN A 234 -7.88 0.07 17.57
CA ASN A 234 -8.68 -1.03 18.08
C ASN A 234 -8.77 -2.18 17.07
N PRO A 235 -7.76 -3.04 16.96
CA PRO A 235 -7.76 -4.15 16.01
C PRO A 235 -8.86 -5.17 16.28
N ARG A 236 -9.42 -5.23 17.53
CA ARG A 236 -10.54 -6.11 17.85
C ARG A 236 -11.78 -5.83 17.01
N GLN A 237 -12.03 -4.58 16.63
CA GLN A 237 -13.17 -4.22 15.77
C GLN A 237 -13.12 -4.95 14.42
N TRP A 238 -11.95 -5.00 13.81
CA TRP A 238 -11.74 -5.74 12.56
C TRP A 238 -11.99 -7.25 12.75
N LEU A 239 -11.44 -7.85 13.79
CA LEU A 239 -11.60 -9.28 14.06
C LEU A 239 -13.06 -9.63 14.45
N SER A 240 -13.75 -8.74 15.16
CA SER A 240 -15.17 -8.92 15.51
C SER A 240 -16.04 -8.90 14.27
N LEU A 241 -15.79 -7.99 13.32
CA LEU A 241 -16.53 -7.96 12.07
C LEU A 241 -16.28 -9.21 11.22
N ILE A 242 -15.02 -9.72 11.17
CA ILE A 242 -14.73 -11.01 10.52
C ILE A 242 -15.57 -12.13 11.12
N THR A 243 -15.64 -12.18 12.45
CA THR A 243 -16.44 -13.18 13.19
C THR A 243 -17.94 -13.05 12.88
N GLU A 244 -18.48 -11.83 12.99
CA GLU A 244 -19.90 -11.53 12.81
C GLU A 244 -20.44 -11.97 11.45
N ILE A 245 -19.77 -11.55 10.39
CA ILE A 245 -20.22 -11.83 9.03
C ILE A 245 -19.64 -13.14 8.47
N ARG A 246 -18.83 -13.87 9.25
CA ARG A 246 -18.08 -15.04 8.80
C ARG A 246 -17.28 -14.74 7.53
N ALA A 247 -16.47 -13.67 7.57
CA ALA A 247 -15.66 -13.27 6.44
C ALA A 247 -14.71 -14.40 6.01
N THR A 248 -14.52 -14.54 4.70
CA THR A 248 -13.64 -15.55 4.12
C THR A 248 -12.32 -14.96 3.65
N PHE A 249 -12.28 -13.63 3.50
CA PHE A 249 -11.16 -12.93 2.90
C PHE A 249 -10.86 -11.61 3.62
N THR A 250 -9.60 -11.37 3.87
CA THR A 250 -9.14 -10.08 4.37
C THR A 250 -7.73 -9.77 3.89
N VAL A 251 -7.30 -8.51 4.00
CA VAL A 251 -5.99 -8.06 3.55
C VAL A 251 -5.43 -7.06 4.54
N SER A 252 -4.15 -7.17 4.84
CA SER A 252 -3.44 -6.22 5.71
C SER A 252 -1.94 -6.22 5.41
N PRO A 253 -1.21 -5.13 5.64
CA PRO A 253 0.23 -5.19 5.85
C PRO A 253 0.58 -6.05 7.08
N ASP A 254 1.82 -6.53 7.15
CA ASP A 254 2.33 -7.37 8.25
C ASP A 254 2.07 -6.77 9.63
N PHE A 255 2.26 -5.44 9.77
CA PHE A 255 2.05 -4.75 11.04
C PHE A 255 0.61 -4.86 11.57
N GLY A 256 -0.38 -4.95 10.70
CA GLY A 256 -1.77 -5.08 11.11
C GLY A 256 -2.04 -6.40 11.82
N TYR A 257 -1.53 -7.51 11.30
CA TYR A 257 -1.59 -8.83 11.96
C TYR A 257 -0.82 -8.84 13.28
N ARG A 258 0.35 -8.22 13.29
CA ARG A 258 1.18 -8.05 14.50
C ARG A 258 0.45 -7.24 15.58
N ASN A 259 -0.26 -6.18 15.18
CA ASN A 259 -1.08 -5.38 16.09
C ASN A 259 -2.25 -6.16 16.66
N CYS A 260 -2.86 -7.07 15.91
CA CYS A 260 -3.91 -7.95 16.43
C CYS A 260 -3.38 -8.82 17.57
N VAL A 261 -2.23 -9.46 17.40
CA VAL A 261 -1.61 -10.30 18.44
C VAL A 261 -1.26 -9.48 19.69
N ARG A 262 -0.75 -8.26 19.51
CA ARG A 262 -0.32 -7.39 20.61
C ARG A 262 -1.50 -6.72 21.34
N GLY A 263 -2.53 -6.32 20.58
CA GLY A 263 -3.65 -5.50 21.08
C GLY A 263 -4.86 -6.31 21.55
N VAL A 264 -5.02 -7.55 21.10
CA VAL A 264 -6.17 -8.40 21.44
C VAL A 264 -5.71 -9.58 22.29
N ARG A 265 -5.56 -9.36 23.59
CA ARG A 265 -5.13 -10.41 24.55
C ARG A 265 -6.25 -11.40 24.84
N ASP A 266 -7.47 -10.90 25.00
CA ASP A 266 -8.66 -11.74 25.21
C ASP A 266 -9.34 -12.02 23.85
N THR A 267 -9.35 -13.28 23.46
CA THR A 267 -9.96 -13.76 22.20
C THR A 267 -11.39 -14.26 22.37
N THR A 268 -11.96 -14.14 23.59
CA THR A 268 -13.33 -14.58 23.85
C THR A 268 -14.32 -13.92 22.89
N GLY A 269 -15.16 -14.75 22.26
CA GLY A 269 -16.16 -14.30 21.28
C GLY A 269 -15.61 -14.02 19.88
N LEU A 270 -14.32 -14.29 19.61
CA LEU A 270 -13.75 -14.22 18.27
C LEU A 270 -13.67 -15.62 17.65
N ASP A 271 -14.25 -15.77 16.46
CA ASP A 271 -14.12 -16.96 15.61
C ASP A 271 -13.70 -16.54 14.19
N LEU A 272 -12.42 -16.73 13.91
CA LEU A 272 -11.84 -16.40 12.59
C LEU A 272 -11.72 -17.62 11.67
N THR A 273 -12.28 -18.76 12.05
CA THR A 273 -12.14 -20.04 11.30
C THR A 273 -12.81 -20.01 9.92
N SER A 274 -13.66 -19.03 9.67
CA SER A 274 -14.24 -18.80 8.35
C SER A 274 -13.25 -18.26 7.31
N LEU A 275 -12.12 -17.66 7.74
CA LEU A 275 -11.12 -17.12 6.85
C LEU A 275 -10.48 -18.23 6.01
N LYS A 276 -10.58 -18.08 4.70
CA LYS A 276 -9.90 -18.91 3.70
C LYS A 276 -8.55 -18.32 3.29
N ALA A 277 -8.44 -16.99 3.31
CA ALA A 277 -7.21 -16.26 3.04
C ALA A 277 -7.18 -14.91 3.76
N ALA A 278 -6.01 -14.60 4.31
CA ALA A 278 -5.64 -13.31 4.86
C ALA A 278 -4.34 -12.86 4.17
N LEU A 279 -4.46 -12.00 3.14
CA LEU A 279 -3.29 -11.56 2.37
C LEU A 279 -2.42 -10.63 3.20
N SER A 280 -1.09 -10.84 3.14
CA SER A 280 -0.11 -9.99 3.80
C SER A 280 0.92 -9.48 2.79
N GLY A 281 1.04 -8.17 2.66
CA GLY A 281 1.95 -7.54 1.71
C GLY A 281 2.16 -6.05 2.01
N ALA A 282 2.64 -5.31 1.01
CA ALA A 282 2.99 -3.90 1.11
C ALA A 282 4.22 -3.58 1.98
N GLU A 283 4.68 -4.50 2.81
CA GLU A 283 5.93 -4.45 3.60
C GLU A 283 6.51 -5.86 3.73
N PRO A 284 7.74 -6.03 4.25
CA PRO A 284 8.31 -7.36 4.47
C PRO A 284 7.43 -8.22 5.37
N VAL A 285 7.03 -9.38 4.87
CA VAL A 285 6.19 -10.33 5.60
C VAL A 285 7.08 -11.22 6.46
N ARG A 286 6.83 -11.22 7.77
CA ARG A 286 7.65 -11.96 8.74
C ARG A 286 7.02 -13.29 9.12
N GLN A 287 7.81 -14.36 9.10
CA GLN A 287 7.36 -15.68 9.57
C GLN A 287 6.81 -15.61 11.01
N SER A 288 7.49 -14.87 11.87
CA SER A 288 7.07 -14.71 13.27
C SER A 288 5.71 -14.02 13.43
N THR A 289 5.35 -13.12 12.52
CA THR A 289 4.01 -12.50 12.51
C THR A 289 2.95 -13.52 12.14
N ILE A 290 3.20 -14.33 11.11
CA ILE A 290 2.27 -15.36 10.64
C ILE A 290 2.04 -16.40 11.74
N GLU A 291 3.12 -16.97 12.27
CA GLU A 291 3.06 -17.98 13.34
C GLU A 291 2.37 -17.44 14.59
N GLY A 292 2.69 -16.19 14.97
CA GLY A 292 2.08 -15.52 16.11
C GLY A 292 0.58 -15.31 15.92
N PHE A 293 0.15 -14.83 14.76
CA PHE A 293 -1.27 -14.61 14.47
C PHE A 293 -2.04 -15.93 14.39
N GLU A 294 -1.53 -16.90 13.63
CA GLU A 294 -2.20 -18.19 13.46
C GLU A 294 -2.30 -18.95 14.78
N SER A 295 -1.24 -18.97 15.59
CA SER A 295 -1.25 -19.59 16.91
C SER A 295 -2.20 -18.90 17.88
N HIS A 296 -2.19 -17.55 17.92
CA HIS A 296 -2.99 -16.76 18.85
C HIS A 296 -4.50 -16.91 18.61
N PHE A 297 -4.92 -17.04 17.35
CA PHE A 297 -6.33 -17.19 16.97
C PHE A 297 -6.74 -18.62 16.57
N GLY A 298 -5.88 -19.61 16.78
CA GLY A 298 -6.16 -21.02 16.50
C GLY A 298 -6.32 -21.35 15.01
N LEU A 299 -5.65 -20.61 14.14
CA LEU A 299 -5.71 -20.74 12.69
C LEU A 299 -4.55 -21.55 12.12
N LYS A 300 -4.68 -22.00 10.88
CA LYS A 300 -3.59 -22.70 10.16
C LYS A 300 -3.61 -22.35 8.69
N ARG A 301 -2.47 -21.88 8.17
CA ARG A 301 -2.25 -21.60 6.73
C ARG A 301 -3.27 -20.63 6.13
N VAL A 302 -3.65 -19.62 6.92
CA VAL A 302 -4.60 -18.60 6.53
C VAL A 302 -3.89 -17.39 5.93
N ILE A 303 -2.71 -17.01 6.50
CA ILE A 303 -1.97 -15.87 5.97
C ILE A 303 -1.22 -16.28 4.71
N SER A 304 -1.49 -15.52 3.64
CA SER A 304 -0.85 -15.67 2.32
C SER A 304 0.01 -14.44 2.04
N PRO A 305 1.34 -14.57 2.08
CA PRO A 305 2.24 -13.51 1.65
C PRO A 305 1.98 -13.09 0.21
N CYS A 306 2.10 -11.79 -0.09
CA CYS A 306 1.97 -11.27 -1.45
C CYS A 306 2.95 -10.11 -1.67
N TYR A 307 3.27 -9.90 -2.94
CA TYR A 307 4.15 -8.81 -3.37
C TYR A 307 3.53 -8.05 -4.53
N GLY A 308 3.74 -6.74 -4.49
CA GLY A 308 3.32 -5.83 -5.54
C GLY A 308 3.67 -4.39 -5.24
N LEU A 309 3.40 -3.52 -6.22
CA LEU A 309 3.70 -2.09 -6.18
C LEU A 309 2.75 -1.34 -7.11
N ALA A 310 2.56 -0.05 -6.84
CA ALA A 310 1.67 0.80 -7.63
C ALA A 310 2.09 0.90 -9.11
N GLU A 311 3.38 0.85 -9.40
CA GLU A 311 3.95 0.87 -10.75
C GLU A 311 3.63 -0.41 -11.57
N ALA A 312 3.22 -1.49 -10.89
CA ALA A 312 2.64 -2.69 -11.49
C ALA A 312 1.13 -2.78 -11.27
N THR A 313 0.49 -1.64 -11.04
CA THR A 313 -0.91 -1.46 -10.63
C THR A 313 -1.16 -1.95 -9.20
N LEU A 314 -0.81 -3.18 -8.87
CA LEU A 314 -0.81 -3.72 -7.51
C LEU A 314 0.01 -5.02 -7.44
N ALA A 315 -0.62 -6.18 -7.73
CA ALA A 315 -0.03 -7.48 -7.42
C ALA A 315 0.90 -7.99 -8.52
N VAL A 316 2.01 -8.57 -8.10
CA VAL A 316 2.98 -9.31 -8.92
C VAL A 316 2.92 -10.80 -8.60
N ALA A 317 2.92 -11.15 -7.31
CA ALA A 317 2.88 -12.53 -6.84
C ALA A 317 1.98 -12.62 -5.59
N ILE A 318 1.27 -13.74 -5.46
CA ILE A 318 0.42 -14.07 -4.32
C ILE A 318 0.67 -15.52 -3.94
N TRP A 319 0.95 -15.77 -2.66
CA TRP A 319 1.09 -17.14 -2.15
C TRP A 319 -0.27 -17.85 -2.18
N PRO A 320 -0.34 -19.09 -2.71
CA PRO A 320 -1.59 -19.84 -2.77
C PRO A 320 -2.14 -20.11 -1.36
N ARG A 321 -3.44 -19.92 -1.20
CA ARG A 321 -4.11 -20.15 0.09
C ARG A 321 -4.07 -21.62 0.52
N GLY A 322 -3.93 -21.85 1.82
CA GLY A 322 -3.90 -23.20 2.41
C GLY A 322 -2.62 -23.99 2.17
N VAL A 323 -1.68 -23.47 1.40
CA VAL A 323 -0.39 -24.13 1.09
C VAL A 323 0.62 -23.80 2.21
N PRO A 324 1.43 -24.80 2.65
CA PRO A 324 2.50 -24.53 3.61
C PRO A 324 3.47 -23.49 3.10
N LEU A 325 3.85 -22.54 3.95
CA LEU A 325 4.82 -21.50 3.61
C LEU A 325 6.18 -22.09 3.23
N ARG A 326 6.92 -21.37 2.38
CA ARG A 326 8.23 -21.77 1.91
C ARG A 326 9.25 -20.67 2.25
N LEU A 327 10.36 -21.09 2.81
CA LEU A 327 11.53 -20.25 3.01
C LEU A 327 12.53 -20.47 1.86
N ASP A 328 13.35 -19.45 1.63
CA ASP A 328 14.52 -19.56 0.76
C ASP A 328 15.55 -20.56 1.32
N ARG A 329 16.59 -20.88 0.56
CA ARG A 329 17.63 -21.84 1.00
C ARG A 329 18.38 -21.39 2.25
N SER A 330 18.44 -20.11 2.54
CA SER A 330 19.08 -19.59 3.75
C SER A 330 18.18 -19.69 4.99
N GLY A 331 16.88 -19.97 4.82
CA GLY A 331 15.87 -19.97 5.88
C GLY A 331 15.48 -18.59 6.37
N ARG A 332 15.79 -17.51 5.63
CA ARG A 332 15.59 -16.12 6.06
C ARG A 332 14.36 -15.46 5.47
N PHE A 333 14.10 -15.70 4.18
CA PHE A 333 13.05 -14.99 3.46
C PHE A 333 11.88 -15.90 3.15
N LEU A 334 10.66 -15.41 3.44
CA LEU A 334 9.44 -16.08 3.02
C LEU A 334 9.17 -15.81 1.54
N SER A 335 8.79 -16.87 0.82
CA SER A 335 8.28 -16.70 -0.53
C SER A 335 6.95 -15.96 -0.54
N VAL A 336 6.80 -15.05 -1.48
CA VAL A 336 5.54 -14.35 -1.79
C VAL A 336 4.72 -15.08 -2.86
N GLY A 337 5.13 -16.27 -3.23
CA GLY A 337 4.49 -17.10 -4.27
C GLY A 337 5.20 -17.05 -5.61
N GLN A 338 4.62 -17.72 -6.57
CA GLN A 338 5.00 -17.59 -7.97
C GLN A 338 4.31 -16.34 -8.56
N PRO A 339 4.87 -15.74 -9.63
CA PRO A 339 4.20 -14.65 -10.33
C PRO A 339 2.77 -15.03 -10.74
N CYS A 340 1.85 -14.10 -10.60
CA CYS A 340 0.47 -14.29 -11.03
C CYS A 340 0.41 -14.62 -12.53
N ARG A 341 -0.64 -15.31 -12.95
CA ARG A 341 -0.80 -15.66 -14.38
C ARG A 341 -0.80 -14.42 -15.27
N GLY A 342 0.04 -14.42 -16.30
CA GLY A 342 0.23 -13.24 -17.18
C GLY A 342 1.23 -12.22 -16.67
N VAL A 343 1.84 -12.45 -15.51
CA VAL A 343 2.96 -11.68 -14.96
C VAL A 343 4.25 -12.48 -15.18
N SER A 344 5.26 -11.82 -15.72
CA SER A 344 6.62 -12.37 -15.84
C SER A 344 7.55 -11.61 -14.89
N VAL A 345 8.40 -12.36 -14.22
CA VAL A 345 9.43 -11.81 -13.33
C VAL A 345 10.79 -12.32 -13.77
N LYS A 346 11.78 -11.45 -13.75
CA LYS A 346 13.19 -11.81 -13.87
C LYS A 346 14.02 -11.05 -12.85
N ILE A 347 15.16 -11.58 -12.49
CA ILE A 347 16.10 -10.94 -11.57
C ILE A 347 17.28 -10.44 -12.39
N LEU A 348 17.54 -9.14 -12.32
CA LEU A 348 18.68 -8.52 -13.01
C LEU A 348 19.76 -8.09 -12.01
N ALA A 349 20.98 -7.96 -12.49
CA ALA A 349 21.99 -7.22 -11.77
C ALA A 349 21.48 -5.80 -11.45
N PRO A 350 21.78 -5.23 -10.25
CA PRO A 350 21.54 -3.82 -9.99
C PRO A 350 22.12 -2.95 -11.10
N ILE A 351 21.51 -1.78 -11.33
CA ILE A 351 21.84 -0.95 -12.51
C ILE A 351 23.32 -0.58 -12.58
N ASP A 352 23.95 -0.40 -11.42
CA ASP A 352 25.37 -0.05 -11.30
C ASP A 352 26.31 -1.24 -11.59
N GLU A 353 25.78 -2.48 -11.57
CA GLU A 353 26.51 -3.72 -11.90
C GLU A 353 26.21 -4.23 -13.33
N GLY A 354 25.36 -3.52 -14.08
CA GLY A 354 24.95 -3.87 -15.43
C GLY A 354 23.51 -4.35 -15.56
N THR A 355 23.21 -5.11 -16.62
CA THR A 355 21.83 -5.54 -16.91
C THR A 355 21.74 -7.07 -17.10
N ALA A 356 22.76 -7.81 -16.67
CA ALA A 356 22.79 -9.27 -16.79
C ALA A 356 21.68 -9.91 -15.93
N GLU A 357 21.01 -10.90 -16.50
CA GLU A 357 20.05 -11.70 -15.76
C GLU A 357 20.77 -12.63 -14.78
N ARG A 358 20.27 -12.71 -13.56
CA ARG A 358 20.82 -13.55 -12.50
C ARG A 358 20.28 -14.98 -12.63
N ALA A 359 21.12 -15.95 -12.30
CA ALA A 359 20.71 -17.35 -12.21
C ALA A 359 19.73 -17.57 -11.04
N ALA A 360 18.99 -18.69 -11.10
CA ALA A 360 18.09 -19.07 -10.01
C ALA A 360 18.82 -19.17 -8.67
N GLY A 361 18.22 -18.59 -7.64
CA GLY A 361 18.76 -18.51 -6.28
C GLY A 361 19.79 -17.40 -6.07
N VAL A 362 20.08 -16.57 -7.07
CA VAL A 362 20.99 -15.44 -6.96
C VAL A 362 20.20 -14.15 -6.83
N GLU A 363 20.51 -13.35 -5.81
CA GLU A 363 19.86 -12.05 -5.54
C GLU A 363 20.20 -11.01 -6.62
N GLY A 364 19.23 -10.17 -6.91
CA GLY A 364 19.36 -8.98 -7.75
C GLY A 364 18.09 -8.14 -7.73
N GLU A 365 17.97 -7.21 -8.66
CA GLU A 365 16.79 -6.36 -8.78
C GLU A 365 15.64 -7.12 -9.44
N ILE A 366 14.49 -7.09 -8.79
CA ILE A 366 13.24 -7.65 -9.34
C ILE A 366 12.78 -6.79 -10.51
N CYS A 367 12.60 -7.41 -11.67
CA CYS A 367 12.02 -6.77 -12.84
C CYS A 367 10.74 -7.48 -13.25
N VAL A 368 9.72 -6.70 -13.55
CA VAL A 368 8.36 -7.20 -13.81
C VAL A 368 7.91 -6.79 -15.21
N LYS A 369 7.25 -7.73 -15.90
CA LYS A 369 6.51 -7.45 -17.13
C LYS A 369 5.12 -8.03 -17.00
N SER A 370 4.10 -7.18 -17.16
CA SER A 370 2.69 -7.59 -17.13
C SER A 370 1.82 -6.55 -17.83
N PRO A 371 0.57 -6.89 -18.19
CA PRO A 371 -0.41 -5.90 -18.62
C PRO A 371 -0.73 -4.85 -17.54
N GLY A 372 -0.44 -5.14 -16.26
CA GLY A 372 -0.61 -4.22 -15.14
C GLY A 372 0.51 -3.19 -14.96
N VAL A 373 1.62 -3.26 -15.74
CA VAL A 373 2.69 -2.26 -15.64
C VAL A 373 2.17 -0.91 -16.09
N MET A 374 2.43 0.11 -15.28
CA MET A 374 1.99 1.49 -15.49
C MET A 374 2.38 2.05 -16.86
N LYS A 375 1.66 3.06 -17.32
CA LYS A 375 2.04 3.84 -18.53
C LYS A 375 3.29 4.70 -18.30
N GLY A 376 3.61 5.04 -17.07
CA GLY A 376 4.74 5.86 -16.63
C GLY A 376 4.38 6.75 -15.45
N TYR A 377 5.29 7.63 -15.05
CA TYR A 377 5.03 8.68 -14.08
C TYR A 377 4.50 9.94 -14.76
N TYR A 378 3.41 10.48 -14.25
CA TYR A 378 2.77 11.67 -14.80
C TYR A 378 3.72 12.86 -14.72
N ASN A 379 3.82 13.63 -15.83
CA ASN A 379 4.73 14.77 -15.99
C ASN A 379 6.21 14.49 -15.67
N ASN A 380 6.63 13.21 -15.63
CA ASN A 380 8.00 12.86 -15.27
C ASN A 380 8.60 11.78 -16.21
N PRO A 381 8.90 12.17 -17.48
CA PRO A 381 9.47 11.24 -18.47
C PRO A 381 10.87 10.74 -18.08
N GLU A 382 11.66 11.54 -17.38
CA GLU A 382 13.00 11.12 -16.93
C GLU A 382 12.92 10.00 -15.89
N ALA A 383 12.04 10.14 -14.88
CA ALA A 383 11.83 9.07 -13.91
C ALA A 383 11.23 7.82 -14.56
N THR A 384 10.34 8.02 -15.54
CA THR A 384 9.76 6.92 -16.32
C THR A 384 10.82 6.14 -17.07
N ALA A 385 11.71 6.83 -17.79
CA ALA A 385 12.79 6.20 -18.56
C ALA A 385 13.81 5.43 -17.71
N LYS A 386 13.96 5.80 -16.41
CA LYS A 386 14.83 5.09 -15.47
C LYS A 386 14.29 3.73 -15.06
N VAL A 387 12.97 3.55 -15.08
CA VAL A 387 12.33 2.31 -14.57
C VAL A 387 11.69 1.47 -15.67
N LEU A 388 11.17 2.07 -16.73
CA LEU A 388 10.58 1.34 -17.86
C LEU A 388 11.66 1.02 -18.91
N MET A 389 11.94 -0.28 -19.05
CA MET A 389 12.91 -0.79 -20.01
C MET A 389 12.25 -1.19 -21.33
N PRO A 390 13.05 -1.31 -22.43
CA PRO A 390 12.56 -1.86 -23.68
C PRO A 390 11.87 -3.23 -23.51
N GLY A 391 10.82 -3.45 -24.30
CA GLY A 391 10.04 -4.69 -24.23
C GLY A 391 9.02 -4.74 -23.10
N GLY A 392 8.74 -3.61 -22.42
CA GLY A 392 7.68 -3.50 -21.40
C GLY A 392 8.07 -4.07 -20.03
N TRP A 393 9.35 -4.10 -19.72
CA TRP A 393 9.85 -4.48 -18.41
C TRP A 393 9.94 -3.26 -17.47
N LEU A 394 9.51 -3.44 -16.25
CA LEU A 394 9.61 -2.47 -15.16
C LEU A 394 10.72 -2.88 -14.19
N ARG A 395 11.69 -2.03 -13.93
CA ARG A 395 12.59 -2.11 -12.78
C ARG A 395 11.85 -1.65 -11.54
N THR A 396 11.75 -2.49 -10.53
CA THR A 396 10.95 -2.18 -9.33
C THR A 396 11.73 -1.40 -8.27
N GLY A 397 13.06 -1.46 -8.31
CA GLY A 397 13.91 -0.99 -7.23
C GLY A 397 13.88 -1.88 -5.99
N ASP A 398 13.13 -2.98 -6.02
CA ASP A 398 13.13 -3.98 -4.96
C ASP A 398 14.13 -5.10 -5.29
N LEU A 399 14.78 -5.62 -4.27
CA LEU A 399 15.70 -6.75 -4.36
C LEU A 399 14.98 -8.07 -4.09
N GLY A 400 15.44 -9.12 -4.74
CA GLY A 400 14.92 -10.44 -4.52
C GLY A 400 15.61 -11.51 -5.36
N LEU A 401 15.09 -12.72 -5.25
CA LEU A 401 15.56 -13.85 -6.04
C LEU A 401 14.37 -14.72 -6.48
N LEU A 402 14.56 -15.44 -7.58
CA LEU A 402 13.70 -16.54 -7.99
C LEU A 402 14.43 -17.85 -7.71
N ASP A 403 13.76 -18.82 -7.12
CA ASP A 403 14.33 -20.16 -7.03
C ASP A 403 14.16 -20.96 -8.35
N ALA A 404 14.70 -22.17 -8.39
CA ALA A 404 14.63 -23.05 -9.58
C ALA A 404 13.19 -23.46 -9.95
N GLU A 405 12.24 -23.33 -9.04
CA GLU A 405 10.82 -23.64 -9.23
C GLU A 405 9.99 -22.39 -9.55
N GLY A 406 10.64 -21.22 -9.65
CA GLY A 406 10.00 -19.95 -9.98
C GLY A 406 9.29 -19.26 -8.83
N TYR A 407 9.55 -19.64 -7.57
CA TYR A 407 9.05 -18.90 -6.41
C TYR A 407 9.88 -17.66 -6.18
N LEU A 408 9.17 -16.54 -5.94
CA LEU A 408 9.77 -15.22 -5.70
C LEU A 408 9.97 -15.00 -4.21
N TYR A 409 11.14 -14.47 -3.86
CA TYR A 409 11.51 -14.03 -2.51
C TYR A 409 11.95 -12.58 -2.59
N VAL A 410 11.31 -11.70 -1.81
CA VAL A 410 11.68 -10.29 -1.73
C VAL A 410 12.63 -10.12 -0.56
N THR A 411 13.83 -9.61 -0.84
CA THR A 411 14.91 -9.52 0.17
C THR A 411 15.09 -8.11 0.72
N GLY A 412 14.74 -7.07 -0.06
CA GLY A 412 14.90 -5.69 0.39
C GLY A 412 14.60 -4.66 -0.70
N ARG A 413 15.11 -3.44 -0.49
CA ARG A 413 15.06 -2.35 -1.47
C ARG A 413 16.44 -1.80 -1.76
N LEU A 414 16.76 -1.59 -3.03
CA LEU A 414 18.05 -1.05 -3.47
C LEU A 414 18.43 0.25 -2.76
N LYS A 415 17.51 1.18 -2.66
CA LYS A 415 17.74 2.51 -2.07
C LYS A 415 17.82 2.53 -0.55
N ASP A 416 17.31 1.49 0.11
CA ASP A 416 17.27 1.40 1.57
C ASP A 416 18.45 0.56 2.12
N LEU A 417 19.24 -0.07 1.24
CA LEU A 417 20.45 -0.80 1.64
C LEU A 417 21.42 0.10 2.40
N ILE A 418 21.96 -0.41 3.49
CA ILE A 418 23.01 0.24 4.27
C ILE A 418 24.34 -0.33 3.81
N ILE A 419 25.26 0.53 3.35
CA ILE A 419 26.57 0.11 2.82
C ILE A 419 27.61 0.26 3.91
N LEU A 420 28.00 -0.83 4.54
CA LEU A 420 29.00 -0.86 5.61
C LEU A 420 30.30 -1.49 5.13
N GLY A 421 31.32 -0.69 4.85
CA GLY A 421 32.62 -1.20 4.41
C GLY A 421 32.53 -2.04 3.12
N GLY A 422 31.63 -1.69 2.19
CA GLY A 422 31.39 -2.42 0.94
C GLY A 422 30.44 -3.63 1.08
N GLN A 423 29.89 -3.86 2.26
CA GLN A 423 28.88 -4.90 2.47
C GLN A 423 27.47 -4.28 2.49
N ASN A 424 26.54 -4.91 1.79
CA ASN A 424 25.13 -4.52 1.77
C ASN A 424 24.42 -5.12 2.99
N VAL A 425 23.87 -4.26 3.84
CA VAL A 425 23.09 -4.65 5.02
C VAL A 425 21.63 -4.25 4.80
N ILE A 426 20.73 -5.19 4.99
CA ILE A 426 19.30 -4.99 4.83
C ILE A 426 18.73 -4.42 6.13
N PRO A 427 18.13 -3.21 6.13
CA PRO A 427 17.54 -2.61 7.34
C PRO A 427 16.56 -3.52 8.07
N ALA A 428 15.70 -4.21 7.34
CA ALA A 428 14.68 -5.09 7.92
C ALA A 428 15.25 -6.21 8.80
N ASP A 429 16.43 -6.72 8.50
CA ASP A 429 17.10 -7.74 9.33
C ASP A 429 17.51 -7.19 10.70
N ILE A 430 17.99 -5.96 10.71
CA ILE A 430 18.36 -5.26 11.95
C ILE A 430 17.09 -4.92 12.75
N GLU A 431 16.09 -4.38 12.07
CA GLU A 431 14.81 -3.98 12.66
C GLU A 431 14.09 -5.16 13.31
N GLU A 432 14.08 -6.32 12.65
CA GLU A 432 13.46 -7.53 13.22
C GLU A 432 14.11 -7.95 14.54
N VAL A 433 15.43 -7.86 14.63
CA VAL A 433 16.19 -8.20 15.84
C VAL A 433 15.90 -7.22 16.95
N VAL A 434 15.86 -5.91 16.62
CA VAL A 434 15.63 -4.83 17.58
C VAL A 434 14.18 -4.81 18.07
N ASP A 435 13.21 -5.03 17.21
CA ASP A 435 11.79 -5.10 17.55
C ASP A 435 11.43 -6.21 18.57
N ARG A 436 12.30 -7.22 18.70
CA ARG A 436 12.18 -8.31 19.69
C ARG A 436 12.77 -7.97 21.05
N VAL A 437 13.43 -6.81 21.20
CA VAL A 437 13.99 -6.37 22.49
C VAL A 437 12.85 -5.88 23.38
N SER A 438 12.82 -6.35 24.63
CA SER A 438 11.86 -5.86 25.63
C SER A 438 12.06 -4.35 25.82
N GLY A 439 10.96 -3.58 25.86
CA GLY A 439 11.04 -2.11 25.95
C GLY A 439 11.02 -1.39 24.59
N VAL A 440 11.30 -2.07 23.48
CA VAL A 440 11.17 -1.49 22.12
C VAL A 440 9.73 -1.67 21.61
N ARG A 441 9.20 -0.60 21.02
CA ARG A 441 7.91 -0.59 20.34
C ARG A 441 8.05 -0.85 18.84
N TYR A 442 8.88 -0.05 18.19
CA TYR A 442 9.27 -0.12 16.78
C TYR A 442 10.70 0.34 16.63
N SER A 443 11.37 -0.13 15.61
CA SER A 443 12.70 0.33 15.27
C SER A 443 12.85 0.60 13.77
N ALA A 444 13.88 1.37 13.44
CA ALA A 444 14.34 1.61 12.07
C ALA A 444 15.87 1.63 12.06
N ALA A 445 16.45 0.99 11.04
CA ALA A 445 17.88 0.96 10.82
C ALA A 445 18.22 1.77 9.56
N VAL A 446 19.21 2.65 9.66
CA VAL A 446 19.63 3.52 8.55
C VAL A 446 21.14 3.63 8.47
N GLY A 447 21.64 3.82 7.24
CA GLY A 447 23.02 4.18 6.96
C GLY A 447 23.20 5.70 6.92
N ILE A 448 24.13 6.22 7.71
CA ILE A 448 24.52 7.63 7.65
C ILE A 448 25.92 7.72 7.07
N ASP A 449 26.10 8.50 6.01
CA ASP A 449 27.40 8.69 5.38
C ASP A 449 28.41 9.30 6.36
N SER A 450 29.65 8.79 6.33
CA SER A 450 30.73 9.25 7.21
C SER A 450 31.97 9.59 6.39
N GLU A 451 32.30 10.87 6.34
CA GLU A 451 33.53 11.34 5.68
C GLU A 451 34.79 10.70 6.29
N ARG A 452 34.78 10.43 7.61
CA ARG A 452 35.91 9.84 8.33
C ARG A 452 36.22 8.42 7.87
N THR A 453 35.21 7.63 7.51
CA THR A 453 35.35 6.20 7.15
C THR A 453 35.20 5.95 5.66
N GLY A 454 34.73 6.91 4.89
CA GLY A 454 34.43 6.76 3.46
C GLY A 454 33.29 5.75 3.15
N THR A 455 32.54 5.39 4.18
CA THR A 455 31.40 4.45 4.08
C THR A 455 30.30 4.87 5.03
N GLN A 456 29.14 4.23 4.93
CA GLN A 456 28.05 4.49 5.87
C GLN A 456 28.33 3.92 7.25
N ARG A 457 27.71 4.51 8.26
CA ARG A 457 27.67 4.01 9.64
C ARG A 457 26.24 3.59 9.96
N LEU A 458 26.09 2.43 10.58
CA LEU A 458 24.80 1.91 11.00
C LEU A 458 24.27 2.70 12.19
N HIS A 459 23.13 3.35 12.01
CA HIS A 459 22.35 3.97 13.08
C HIS A 459 21.05 3.19 13.30
N VAL A 460 20.70 2.97 14.56
CA VAL A 460 19.45 2.31 14.94
C VAL A 460 18.62 3.31 15.73
N VAL A 461 17.40 3.59 15.27
CA VAL A 461 16.42 4.41 15.98
C VAL A 461 15.36 3.49 16.54
N ALA A 462 15.08 3.56 17.84
CA ALA A 462 14.09 2.71 18.49
C ALA A 462 13.07 3.53 19.29
N GLU A 463 11.80 3.38 18.99
CA GLU A 463 10.69 3.92 19.78
C GLU A 463 10.56 3.11 21.07
N VAL A 464 10.65 3.78 22.23
CA VAL A 464 10.50 3.14 23.54
C VAL A 464 9.03 3.00 23.93
N ARG A 465 8.71 1.98 24.76
CA ARG A 465 7.37 1.73 25.31
C ARG A 465 7.06 2.60 26.52
N SER A 466 8.08 2.93 27.32
CA SER A 466 7.98 3.81 28.47
C SER A 466 8.97 4.94 28.32
N GLU A 467 8.46 6.15 28.36
CA GLU A 467 9.28 7.38 28.26
C GLU A 467 9.80 7.80 29.64
N ASP A 468 9.22 7.24 30.72
CA ASP A 468 9.51 7.55 32.12
C ASP A 468 10.55 6.60 32.75
N ALA A 469 11.18 5.73 31.94
CA ALA A 469 12.24 4.84 32.42
C ALA A 469 13.48 5.65 32.85
N GLY A 470 14.23 5.15 33.81
CA GLY A 470 15.45 5.80 34.29
C GLY A 470 16.60 5.73 33.28
N ALA A 471 17.59 6.61 33.42
CA ALA A 471 18.77 6.63 32.55
C ALA A 471 19.55 5.30 32.53
N GLU A 472 19.59 4.57 33.65
CA GLU A 472 20.19 3.23 33.73
C GLU A 472 19.42 2.22 32.87
N ASP A 473 18.09 2.25 32.90
CA ASP A 473 17.25 1.36 32.09
C ASP A 473 17.47 1.61 30.59
N PHE A 474 17.62 2.86 30.18
CA PHE A 474 17.92 3.23 28.80
C PHE A 474 19.32 2.81 28.37
N HIS A 475 20.30 2.90 29.27
CA HIS A 475 21.65 2.43 29.02
C HIS A 475 21.70 0.92 28.80
N ASP A 476 20.96 0.16 29.62
CA ASP A 476 20.85 -1.28 29.49
C ASP A 476 20.12 -1.66 28.20
N LEU A 477 19.05 -0.94 27.84
CA LEU A 477 18.33 -1.14 26.59
C LEU A 477 19.25 -0.92 25.36
N ILE A 478 20.04 0.15 25.35
CA ILE A 478 21.02 0.40 24.27
C ILE A 478 22.06 -0.73 24.20
N ARG A 479 22.55 -1.18 25.34
CA ARG A 479 23.50 -2.29 25.42
C ARG A 479 22.93 -3.59 24.87
N GLU A 480 21.67 -3.90 25.22
CA GLU A 480 20.95 -5.05 24.72
C GLU A 480 20.75 -4.98 23.20
N ILE A 481 20.25 -3.84 22.69
CA ILE A 481 20.08 -3.59 21.24
C ILE A 481 21.41 -3.80 20.52
N THR A 482 22.46 -3.10 20.97
CA THR A 482 23.79 -3.18 20.36
C THR A 482 24.31 -4.61 20.34
N GLY A 483 24.18 -5.33 21.46
CA GLY A 483 24.63 -6.71 21.59
C GLY A 483 23.86 -7.66 20.68
N ARG A 484 22.55 -7.51 20.56
CA ARG A 484 21.74 -8.36 19.68
C ARG A 484 22.03 -8.11 18.21
N VAL A 485 22.11 -6.84 17.79
CA VAL A 485 22.44 -6.47 16.41
C VAL A 485 23.80 -7.07 16.05
N HIS A 486 24.81 -6.89 16.90
CA HIS A 486 26.14 -7.42 16.63
C HIS A 486 26.17 -8.95 16.53
N ARG A 487 25.49 -9.67 17.43
CA ARG A 487 25.44 -11.15 17.39
C ARG A 487 24.76 -11.68 16.13
N THR A 488 23.75 -10.96 15.62
CA THR A 488 22.94 -11.44 14.48
C THR A 488 23.53 -11.03 13.14
N SER A 489 24.00 -9.78 13.01
CA SER A 489 24.46 -9.21 11.73
C SER A 489 25.98 -9.15 11.60
N GLY A 490 26.73 -9.36 12.69
CA GLY A 490 28.17 -9.11 12.71
C GLY A 490 28.53 -7.62 12.77
N HIS A 491 27.56 -6.72 12.60
CA HIS A 491 27.79 -5.27 12.60
C HIS A 491 27.41 -4.65 13.95
N ARG A 492 28.23 -3.71 14.42
CA ARG A 492 27.91 -2.96 15.63
C ARG A 492 27.29 -1.61 15.23
N PRO A 493 26.11 -1.24 15.74
CA PRO A 493 25.57 0.10 15.51
C PRO A 493 26.58 1.16 15.98
N ALA A 494 26.80 2.15 15.14
CA ALA A 494 27.58 3.33 15.50
C ALA A 494 26.82 4.20 16.50
N ARG A 495 25.50 4.25 16.34
CA ARG A 495 24.62 4.98 17.25
C ARG A 495 23.29 4.24 17.43
N VAL A 496 22.81 4.19 18.67
CA VAL A 496 21.44 3.76 19.01
C VAL A 496 20.73 4.96 19.62
N ILE A 497 19.63 5.38 19.02
CA ILE A 497 18.85 6.55 19.40
C ILE A 497 17.50 6.07 19.89
N LEU A 498 17.20 6.24 21.17
CA LEU A 498 15.91 5.95 21.76
C LEU A 498 15.01 7.18 21.63
N VAL A 499 13.84 7.01 21.06
CA VAL A 499 12.91 8.10 20.75
C VAL A 499 11.52 7.84 21.30
N ARG A 500 10.73 8.91 21.46
CA ARG A 500 9.31 8.84 21.83
C ARG A 500 8.51 8.08 20.80
N SER A 501 7.38 7.56 21.23
CA SER A 501 6.38 6.95 20.34
C SER A 501 6.01 7.86 19.17
N SER A 502 5.79 7.26 17.99
CA SER A 502 5.40 7.96 16.76
C SER A 502 6.42 8.98 16.24
N THR A 503 7.71 8.74 16.50
CA THR A 503 8.83 9.53 15.98
C THR A 503 9.32 8.98 14.65
N ILE A 504 9.42 7.66 14.49
CA ILE A 504 9.87 7.03 13.24
C ILE A 504 8.88 7.37 12.12
N PRO A 505 9.34 8.08 11.07
CA PRO A 505 8.45 8.51 9.99
C PRO A 505 7.94 7.30 9.20
N LYS A 506 6.62 7.27 8.99
CA LYS A 506 5.95 6.21 8.25
C LYS A 506 5.09 6.80 7.14
N THR A 507 4.89 6.02 6.09
CA THR A 507 3.90 6.33 5.07
C THR A 507 2.49 6.18 5.63
N SER A 508 1.49 6.66 4.91
CA SER A 508 0.06 6.44 5.23
C SER A 508 -0.33 4.96 5.32
N SER A 509 0.45 4.07 4.67
CA SER A 509 0.28 2.61 4.75
C SER A 509 1.10 1.95 5.86
N GLY A 510 1.77 2.73 6.72
CA GLY A 510 2.56 2.23 7.85
C GLY A 510 4.01 1.84 7.54
N LYS A 511 4.47 1.94 6.28
CA LYS A 511 5.86 1.63 5.90
C LYS A 511 6.84 2.66 6.45
N ILE A 512 7.99 2.21 6.97
CA ILE A 512 9.07 3.10 7.41
C ILE A 512 9.62 3.89 6.23
N GLN A 513 9.81 5.20 6.45
CA GLN A 513 10.43 6.12 5.48
C GLN A 513 11.90 6.33 5.84
N HIS A 514 12.75 5.34 5.53
CA HIS A 514 14.18 5.36 5.88
C HIS A 514 14.89 6.64 5.42
N SER A 515 14.68 7.06 4.16
CA SER A 515 15.31 8.28 3.62
C SER A 515 14.90 9.55 4.39
N ARG A 516 13.63 9.63 4.86
CA ARG A 516 13.19 10.76 5.69
C ARG A 516 13.82 10.70 7.08
N LEU A 517 13.95 9.50 7.64
CA LEU A 517 14.61 9.32 8.93
C LEU A 517 16.10 9.73 8.85
N VAL A 518 16.78 9.37 7.77
CA VAL A 518 18.16 9.84 7.49
C VAL A 518 18.22 11.37 7.51
N GLN A 519 17.31 12.04 6.79
CA GLN A 519 17.23 13.50 6.78
C GLN A 519 16.99 14.08 8.18
N MET A 520 16.05 13.51 8.96
CA MET A 520 15.74 13.95 10.32
C MET A 520 16.94 13.81 11.28
N ILE A 521 17.81 12.83 11.05
CA ILE A 521 19.04 12.65 11.81
C ILE A 521 20.08 13.69 11.38
N GLN A 522 20.22 13.93 10.07
CA GLN A 522 21.22 14.85 9.50
C GLN A 522 20.92 16.33 9.79
N ASP A 523 19.63 16.72 9.74
CA ASP A 523 19.19 18.10 10.05
C ASP A 523 18.84 18.30 11.52
N GLU A 524 19.09 17.30 12.36
CA GLU A 524 18.84 17.30 13.81
C GLU A 524 17.38 17.49 14.22
N SER A 525 16.43 17.46 13.28
CA SER A 525 14.99 17.62 13.60
C SER A 525 14.42 16.50 14.47
N ILE A 526 15.11 15.37 14.58
CA ILE A 526 14.77 14.29 15.50
C ILE A 526 15.06 14.63 16.97
N ALA A 527 15.93 15.62 17.25
CA ALA A 527 16.50 15.87 18.59
C ALA A 527 15.42 16.11 19.67
N GLU A 528 14.36 16.85 19.36
CA GLU A 528 13.24 17.12 20.28
C GLU A 528 12.47 15.87 20.69
N ARG A 529 12.64 14.78 19.96
CA ARG A 529 11.97 13.48 20.18
C ARG A 529 12.86 12.44 20.81
N VAL A 530 14.15 12.73 20.96
CA VAL A 530 15.12 11.83 21.58
C VAL A 530 14.85 11.76 23.08
N VAL A 531 14.73 10.55 23.59
CA VAL A 531 14.63 10.25 25.03
C VAL A 531 16.02 9.98 25.59
N TYR A 532 16.81 9.21 24.86
CA TYR A 532 18.17 8.86 25.21
C TYR A 532 18.98 8.39 23.99
N GLY A 533 20.27 8.63 23.96
CA GLY A 533 21.17 8.15 22.90
C GLY A 533 22.61 8.02 23.40
N ASN A 534 23.32 7.06 22.87
CA ASN A 534 24.76 7.03 23.06
C ASN A 534 25.41 8.00 22.05
N ASP A 535 26.18 8.93 22.55
CA ASP A 535 27.10 9.69 21.71
C ASP A 535 28.25 8.78 21.28
N ASP A 536 28.82 9.04 20.08
CA ASP A 536 29.92 8.29 19.46
C ASP A 536 31.20 8.20 20.32
#